data_23418943446fecfcf9124c57ad00a6a3
#
_entry.id   23418943446fecfcf9124c57ad00a6a3
#
_cell.length_a   1.000
_cell.length_b   1.000
_cell.length_c   1.000
_cell.angle_alpha   90.00
_cell.angle_beta   90.00
_cell.angle_gamma   90.00
#
_symmetry.space_group_name_H-M   'P 1'
#
loop_
_entity.id
_entity.type
_entity.pdbx_description
1 polymer ?
#
loop_
_entity_poly.entity_id
_entity_poly.type
_entity_poly.pdbx_seq_one_letter_code
_entity_poly.pdbx_strand_id
1 'polypeptide(L)'
;MSRISIVIPMFNEARHIGRTLLAAQKAAHAANVECELIVVDNGSTDQGPHIARQFGAQVLVLPGLLIGALRNRGTAIATGEWLAFIDADIEMPEDWLSQLFDIEGTGQADVFGLDLHTPAEAPWYATAWQRRTLRPSTHTSHLVDWLPSSNLLMLRRWFDKIGGFNETLRTGEDKEFTLRLREHGARLLSVNESVALHWGYEMNWREWMGKELWRQGSHLQLLRSHGFSLRLLRFPMFSLLVWLLDFLAISALLDGFPHHAAVMVLLTLVPGLALSVRQSAKHRNVCLTVQLWGLHHVRLHLAGAAFILSLCHWNARRPARG
;
A
#
# COMPACT_ATOMS: atom_id res chain seq x y z
N MET A 1 -12.60 0.70 30.61
CA MET A 1 -12.56 1.36 29.27
C MET A 1 -11.64 0.54 28.39
N SER A 2 -12.05 0.28 27.16
CA SER A 2 -11.18 -0.41 26.20
C SER A 2 -9.96 0.47 25.91
N ARG A 3 -8.78 -0.13 25.77
CA ARG A 3 -7.53 0.56 25.47
C ARG A 3 -7.03 0.16 24.08
N ILE A 4 -6.67 1.15 23.27
CA ILE A 4 -6.09 0.94 21.95
C ILE A 4 -4.64 1.38 21.90
N SER A 5 -3.78 0.56 21.29
CA SER A 5 -2.40 0.93 20.94
C SER A 5 -2.32 1.16 19.45
N ILE A 6 -1.93 2.37 19.05
CA ILE A 6 -1.75 2.74 17.66
C ILE A 6 -0.25 2.75 17.33
N VAL A 7 0.18 1.81 16.50
CA VAL A 7 1.57 1.61 16.10
C VAL A 7 1.81 2.22 14.73
N ILE A 8 2.73 3.18 14.65
CA ILE A 8 3.00 3.99 13.47
C ILE A 8 4.48 3.85 13.08
N PRO A 9 4.82 3.05 12.05
CA PRO A 9 6.16 3.04 11.50
C PRO A 9 6.43 4.35 10.76
N MET A 10 7.61 4.95 10.97
CA MET A 10 7.95 6.26 10.41
C MET A 10 9.37 6.29 9.84
N PHE A 11 9.54 6.99 8.70
CA PHE A 11 10.84 7.35 8.16
C PHE A 11 10.73 8.62 7.31
N ASN A 12 11.29 9.74 7.80
CA ASN A 12 11.27 11.05 7.14
C ASN A 12 9.83 11.50 6.78
N GLU A 13 8.96 11.57 7.78
CA GLU A 13 7.55 11.96 7.63
C GLU A 13 7.16 13.19 8.45
N ALA A 14 8.11 14.11 8.69
CA ALA A 14 7.86 15.37 9.43
C ALA A 14 6.67 16.15 8.86
N ARG A 15 6.43 16.04 7.55
CA ARG A 15 5.33 16.72 6.84
C ARG A 15 3.95 16.18 7.22
N HIS A 16 3.85 14.90 7.57
CA HIS A 16 2.56 14.20 7.70
C HIS A 16 2.27 13.72 9.11
N ILE A 17 3.30 13.33 9.88
CA ILE A 17 3.12 12.67 11.18
C ILE A 17 2.23 13.44 12.16
N GLY A 18 2.34 14.77 12.22
CA GLY A 18 1.51 15.58 13.11
C GLY A 18 0.01 15.47 12.78
N ARG A 19 -0.34 15.44 11.49
CA ARG A 19 -1.73 15.26 11.04
C ARG A 19 -2.24 13.87 11.40
N THR A 20 -1.46 12.83 11.14
CA THR A 20 -1.79 11.44 11.47
C THR A 20 -2.06 11.26 12.96
N LEU A 21 -1.18 11.79 13.82
CA LEU A 21 -1.33 11.70 15.27
C LEU A 21 -2.54 12.47 15.78
N LEU A 22 -2.76 13.68 15.26
CA LEU A 22 -3.93 14.48 15.62
C LEU A 22 -5.25 13.78 15.23
N ALA A 23 -5.30 13.21 14.03
CA ALA A 23 -6.48 12.45 13.57
C ALA A 23 -6.75 11.22 14.45
N ALA A 24 -5.70 10.47 14.80
CA ALA A 24 -5.80 9.34 15.70
C ALA A 24 -6.32 9.72 17.10
N GLN A 25 -5.83 10.84 17.67
CA GLN A 25 -6.28 11.35 18.96
C GLN A 25 -7.76 11.79 18.91
N LYS A 26 -8.17 12.48 17.84
CA LYS A 26 -9.59 12.87 17.67
C LYS A 26 -10.51 11.67 17.59
N ALA A 27 -10.13 10.65 16.81
CA ALA A 27 -10.92 9.41 16.71
C ALA A 27 -11.00 8.66 18.03
N ALA A 28 -9.92 8.60 18.82
CA ALA A 28 -9.93 7.99 20.14
C ALA A 28 -10.82 8.77 21.13
N HIS A 29 -10.76 10.10 21.09
CA HIS A 29 -11.61 10.96 21.90
C HIS A 29 -13.10 10.80 21.54
N ALA A 30 -13.43 10.80 20.24
CA ALA A 30 -14.80 10.62 19.76
C ALA A 30 -15.40 9.26 20.17
N ALA A 31 -14.58 8.20 20.15
CA ALA A 31 -14.98 6.86 20.57
C ALA A 31 -14.92 6.65 22.11
N ASN A 32 -14.49 7.64 22.88
CA ASN A 32 -14.30 7.55 24.34
C ASN A 32 -13.43 6.35 24.76
N VAL A 33 -12.29 6.14 24.08
CA VAL A 33 -11.33 5.08 24.37
C VAL A 33 -9.97 5.64 24.78
N GLU A 34 -9.29 4.93 25.69
CA GLU A 34 -7.92 5.24 26.07
C GLU A 34 -6.98 4.86 24.92
N CYS A 35 -6.18 5.81 24.44
CA CYS A 35 -5.30 5.63 23.30
C CYS A 35 -3.84 5.86 23.70
N GLU A 36 -2.96 4.91 23.38
CA GLU A 36 -1.51 5.11 23.37
C GLU A 36 -0.99 5.18 21.93
N LEU A 37 -0.16 6.17 21.67
CA LEU A 37 0.47 6.39 20.37
C LEU A 37 1.93 5.93 20.42
N ILE A 38 2.30 5.00 19.56
CA ILE A 38 3.64 4.42 19.49
C ILE A 38 4.20 4.65 18.09
N VAL A 39 5.17 5.54 17.98
CA VAL A 39 5.88 5.82 16.73
C VAL A 39 7.19 5.06 16.71
N VAL A 40 7.39 4.22 15.69
CA VAL A 40 8.62 3.46 15.51
C VAL A 40 9.40 4.06 14.35
N ASP A 41 10.38 4.88 14.69
CA ASP A 41 11.20 5.65 13.76
C ASP A 41 12.36 4.82 13.21
N ASN A 42 12.45 4.72 11.89
CA ASN A 42 13.51 3.97 11.20
C ASN A 42 14.79 4.80 10.96
N GLY A 43 15.09 5.73 11.87
CA GLY A 43 16.27 6.58 11.77
C GLY A 43 16.08 7.80 10.87
N SER A 44 14.95 8.49 11.04
CA SER A 44 14.66 9.74 10.31
C SER A 44 15.72 10.82 10.57
N THR A 45 15.99 11.60 9.53
CA THR A 45 16.90 12.74 9.57
C THR A 45 16.17 14.08 9.61
N ASP A 46 14.85 14.04 9.52
CA ASP A 46 13.96 15.21 9.61
C ASP A 46 13.41 15.43 11.03
N GLN A 47 12.49 16.38 11.20
CA GLN A 47 11.87 16.72 12.48
C GLN A 47 10.74 15.74 12.90
N GLY A 48 10.48 14.67 12.15
CA GLY A 48 9.40 13.73 12.42
C GLY A 48 9.38 13.19 13.86
N PRO A 49 10.50 12.68 14.40
CA PRO A 49 10.54 12.18 15.76
C PRO A 49 10.29 13.26 16.84
N HIS A 50 10.68 14.49 16.56
CA HIS A 50 10.42 15.61 17.47
C HIS A 50 8.92 15.96 17.47
N ILE A 51 8.33 16.09 16.30
CA ILE A 51 6.88 16.36 16.15
C ILE A 51 6.08 15.24 16.85
N ALA A 52 6.43 13.98 16.64
CA ALA A 52 5.72 12.87 17.27
C ALA A 52 5.70 12.97 18.80
N ARG A 53 6.83 13.33 19.43
CA ARG A 53 6.90 13.54 20.88
C ARG A 53 6.02 14.71 21.36
N GLN A 54 5.89 15.78 20.57
CA GLN A 54 5.01 16.91 20.91
C GLN A 54 3.53 16.52 20.97
N PHE A 55 3.11 15.48 20.19
CA PHE A 55 1.79 14.88 20.26
C PHE A 55 1.65 13.82 21.36
N GLY A 56 2.64 13.66 22.24
CA GLY A 56 2.60 12.70 23.34
C GLY A 56 2.86 11.25 22.90
N ALA A 57 3.34 11.01 21.68
CA ALA A 57 3.67 9.67 21.23
C ALA A 57 4.95 9.15 21.89
N GLN A 58 4.95 7.87 22.28
CA GLN A 58 6.18 7.15 22.62
C GLN A 58 6.96 6.87 21.34
N VAL A 59 8.18 7.37 21.23
CA VAL A 59 9.02 7.24 20.02
C VAL A 59 10.18 6.29 20.27
N LEU A 60 10.16 5.17 19.52
CA LEU A 60 11.29 4.22 19.45
C LEU A 60 12.12 4.53 18.20
N VAL A 61 13.41 4.75 18.34
CA VAL A 61 14.32 4.97 17.20
C VAL A 61 15.10 3.69 16.91
N LEU A 62 14.76 3.03 15.79
CA LEU A 62 15.27 1.71 15.40
C LEU A 62 15.68 1.70 13.93
N PRO A 63 16.85 2.26 13.58
CA PRO A 63 17.25 2.42 12.18
C PRO A 63 17.56 1.08 11.48
N GLY A 64 17.26 1.02 10.19
CA GLY A 64 17.66 -0.09 9.31
C GLY A 64 16.76 -1.31 9.35
N LEU A 65 15.64 -1.26 10.06
CA LEU A 65 14.68 -2.35 10.10
C LEU A 65 13.73 -2.32 8.90
N LEU A 66 13.20 -3.48 8.53
CA LEU A 66 12.10 -3.60 7.59
C LEU A 66 10.78 -3.22 8.27
N ILE A 67 9.79 -2.79 7.48
CA ILE A 67 8.55 -2.24 8.01
C ILE A 67 7.76 -3.22 8.89
N GLY A 68 7.78 -4.52 8.57
CA GLY A 68 7.18 -5.55 9.43
C GLY A 68 7.85 -5.63 10.80
N ALA A 69 9.19 -5.53 10.84
CA ALA A 69 9.93 -5.51 12.10
C ALA A 69 9.62 -4.26 12.93
N LEU A 70 9.50 -3.07 12.29
CA LEU A 70 9.11 -1.85 13.00
C LEU A 70 7.74 -2.02 13.68
N ARG A 71 6.74 -2.57 12.97
CA ARG A 71 5.42 -2.84 13.55
C ARG A 71 5.48 -3.84 14.71
N ASN A 72 6.27 -4.91 14.59
CA ASN A 72 6.48 -5.87 15.67
C ASN A 72 7.12 -5.22 16.91
N ARG A 73 8.15 -4.38 16.72
CA ARG A 73 8.81 -3.67 17.84
C ARG A 73 7.86 -2.69 18.54
N GLY A 74 7.02 -1.98 17.78
CA GLY A 74 5.98 -1.12 18.36
C GLY A 74 4.96 -1.93 19.15
N THR A 75 4.51 -3.07 18.60
CA THR A 75 3.56 -3.95 19.28
C THR A 75 4.12 -4.58 20.57
N ALA A 76 5.44 -4.83 20.62
CA ALA A 76 6.08 -5.41 21.80
C ALA A 76 6.00 -4.52 23.04
N ILE A 77 5.88 -3.20 22.89
CA ILE A 77 5.71 -2.25 24.01
C ILE A 77 4.28 -1.77 24.17
N ALA A 78 3.40 -2.11 23.24
CA ALA A 78 1.99 -1.77 23.27
C ALA A 78 1.28 -2.51 24.41
N THR A 79 0.33 -1.85 25.08
CA THR A 79 -0.39 -2.40 26.23
C THR A 79 -1.90 -2.54 25.99
N GLY A 80 -2.41 -1.98 24.87
CA GLY A 80 -3.83 -2.00 24.53
C GLY A 80 -4.34 -3.39 24.17
N GLU A 81 -5.61 -3.62 24.49
CA GLU A 81 -6.36 -4.79 24.05
C GLU A 81 -6.59 -4.78 22.54
N TRP A 82 -6.74 -3.57 21.99
CA TRP A 82 -6.84 -3.32 20.58
C TRP A 82 -5.49 -2.86 20.01
N LEU A 83 -5.16 -3.36 18.83
CA LEU A 83 -4.00 -2.94 18.05
C LEU A 83 -4.46 -2.29 16.76
N ALA A 84 -3.97 -1.09 16.51
CA ALA A 84 -4.10 -0.43 15.22
C ALA A 84 -2.71 -0.20 14.59
N PHE A 85 -2.58 -0.48 13.30
CA PHE A 85 -1.42 -0.13 12.50
C PHE A 85 -1.83 0.97 11.53
N ILE A 86 -1.17 2.11 11.58
CA ILE A 86 -1.42 3.25 10.70
C ILE A 86 -0.08 3.70 10.12
N ASP A 87 -0.01 3.96 8.82
CA ASP A 87 1.19 4.59 8.24
C ASP A 87 1.24 6.08 8.62
N ALA A 88 2.45 6.64 8.73
CA ALA A 88 2.70 7.99 9.25
C ALA A 88 2.12 9.13 8.39
N ASP A 89 1.53 8.80 7.24
CA ASP A 89 0.95 9.70 6.26
C ASP A 89 -0.55 9.45 6.01
N ILE A 90 -1.20 8.74 6.91
CA ILE A 90 -2.64 8.46 6.86
C ILE A 90 -3.39 9.33 7.86
N GLU A 91 -4.40 10.04 7.38
CA GLU A 91 -5.36 10.77 8.20
C GLU A 91 -6.64 9.94 8.34
N MET A 92 -6.89 9.48 9.55
CA MET A 92 -8.08 8.70 9.88
C MET A 92 -9.28 9.62 10.11
N PRO A 93 -10.50 9.25 9.70
CA PRO A 93 -11.69 10.02 9.99
C PRO A 93 -12.03 9.95 11.50
N GLU A 94 -12.71 10.98 12.00
CA GLU A 94 -12.99 11.12 13.43
C GLU A 94 -13.89 9.99 13.97
N ASP A 95 -14.80 9.49 13.15
CA ASP A 95 -15.72 8.39 13.47
C ASP A 95 -15.12 6.98 13.30
N TRP A 96 -13.85 6.88 12.88
CA TRP A 96 -13.18 5.62 12.57
C TRP A 96 -13.34 4.56 13.66
N LEU A 97 -12.95 4.87 14.90
CA LEU A 97 -12.97 3.88 15.99
C LEU A 97 -14.38 3.54 16.45
N SER A 98 -15.28 4.54 16.50
CA SER A 98 -16.67 4.34 16.87
C SER A 98 -17.36 3.34 15.93
N GLN A 99 -17.21 3.55 14.62
CA GLN A 99 -17.77 2.65 13.61
C GLN A 99 -17.22 1.22 13.72
N LEU A 100 -15.91 1.07 13.91
CA LEU A 100 -15.31 -0.26 13.95
C LEU A 100 -15.68 -1.03 15.21
N PHE A 101 -15.84 -0.36 16.36
CA PHE A 101 -16.32 -0.99 17.58
C PHE A 101 -17.80 -1.39 17.48
N ASP A 102 -18.63 -0.57 16.82
CA ASP A 102 -20.03 -0.94 16.55
C ASP A 102 -20.12 -2.19 15.67
N ILE A 103 -19.31 -2.27 14.62
CA ILE A 103 -19.29 -3.44 13.72
C ILE A 103 -18.72 -4.68 14.45
N GLU A 104 -17.67 -4.53 15.25
CA GLU A 104 -17.10 -5.64 16.04
C GLU A 104 -18.14 -6.22 17.00
N GLY A 105 -18.90 -5.37 17.67
CA GLY A 105 -19.98 -5.79 18.58
C GLY A 105 -21.04 -6.68 17.90
N THR A 106 -21.16 -6.63 16.57
CA THR A 106 -22.05 -7.53 15.82
C THR A 106 -21.45 -8.93 15.57
N GLY A 107 -20.16 -9.10 15.82
CA GLY A 107 -19.42 -10.33 15.52
C GLY A 107 -19.28 -10.65 14.03
N GLN A 108 -19.41 -9.67 13.14
CA GLN A 108 -19.32 -9.88 11.68
C GLN A 108 -17.90 -10.07 11.19
N ALA A 109 -16.92 -9.46 11.85
CA ALA A 109 -15.51 -9.50 11.44
C ALA A 109 -14.58 -9.43 12.66
N ASP A 110 -13.31 -9.69 12.41
CA ASP A 110 -12.26 -9.80 13.43
C ASP A 110 -11.10 -8.82 13.15
N VAL A 111 -10.96 -8.38 11.90
CA VAL A 111 -9.91 -7.47 11.43
C VAL A 111 -10.52 -6.47 10.45
N PHE A 112 -10.19 -5.20 10.62
CA PHE A 112 -10.84 -4.09 9.94
C PHE A 112 -9.83 -3.19 9.24
N GLY A 113 -10.22 -2.64 8.11
CA GLY A 113 -9.48 -1.60 7.39
C GLY A 113 -10.44 -0.72 6.59
N LEU A 114 -10.13 0.57 6.45
CA LEU A 114 -10.91 1.51 5.67
C LEU A 114 -10.33 1.63 4.25
N ASP A 115 -11.17 2.03 3.30
CA ASP A 115 -10.71 2.47 2.00
C ASP A 115 -9.86 3.73 2.13
N LEU A 116 -8.73 3.77 1.37
CA LEU A 116 -7.82 4.91 1.34
C LEU A 116 -8.08 5.74 0.10
N HIS A 117 -8.34 7.03 0.30
CA HIS A 117 -8.47 8.00 -0.77
C HIS A 117 -7.30 8.98 -0.77
N THR A 118 -6.99 9.55 -1.92
CA THR A 118 -6.10 10.71 -1.99
C THR A 118 -6.88 11.97 -1.64
N PRO A 119 -6.26 12.97 -0.98
CA PRO A 119 -6.88 14.27 -0.79
C PRO A 119 -7.12 14.98 -2.14
N ALA A 120 -7.96 16.01 -2.14
CA ALA A 120 -8.39 16.70 -3.38
C ALA A 120 -7.22 17.38 -4.13
N GLU A 121 -6.16 17.74 -3.42
CA GLU A 121 -4.96 18.39 -3.97
C GLU A 121 -4.03 17.41 -4.70
N ALA A 122 -4.26 16.12 -4.59
CA ALA A 122 -3.40 15.12 -5.20
C ALA A 122 -3.43 15.20 -6.74
N PRO A 123 -2.28 15.03 -7.41
CA PRO A 123 -2.23 14.99 -8.87
C PRO A 123 -3.11 13.89 -9.44
N TRP A 124 -3.65 14.12 -10.64
CA TRP A 124 -4.57 13.18 -11.29
C TRP A 124 -4.03 11.74 -11.40
N TYR A 125 -2.73 11.57 -11.63
CA TYR A 125 -2.13 10.24 -11.74
C TYR A 125 -2.09 9.50 -10.40
N ALA A 126 -1.84 10.20 -9.29
CA ALA A 126 -1.90 9.62 -7.95
C ALA A 126 -3.34 9.22 -7.59
N THR A 127 -4.30 10.10 -7.88
CA THR A 127 -5.73 9.86 -7.67
C THR A 127 -6.23 8.68 -8.52
N ALA A 128 -5.92 8.65 -9.82
CA ALA A 128 -6.30 7.54 -10.70
C ALA A 128 -5.67 6.22 -10.24
N TRP A 129 -4.39 6.28 -9.80
CA TRP A 129 -3.67 5.11 -9.32
C TRP A 129 -4.25 4.54 -8.03
N GLN A 130 -4.69 5.38 -7.11
CA GLN A 130 -5.39 4.98 -5.89
C GLN A 130 -6.77 4.40 -6.21
N ARG A 131 -7.55 5.09 -7.02
CA ARG A 131 -8.93 4.68 -7.39
C ARG A 131 -9.00 3.30 -8.04
N ARG A 132 -7.95 2.81 -8.69
CA ARG A 132 -7.94 1.47 -9.30
C ARG A 132 -8.19 0.34 -8.30
N THR A 133 -7.82 0.53 -7.04
CA THR A 133 -7.97 -0.46 -5.97
C THR A 133 -9.29 -0.34 -5.24
N LEU A 134 -9.90 0.85 -5.24
CA LEU A 134 -11.16 1.10 -4.58
C LEU A 134 -12.30 0.36 -5.29
N ARG A 135 -13.28 -0.08 -4.53
CA ARG A 135 -14.56 -0.50 -5.09
C ARG A 135 -15.44 0.74 -5.30
N PRO A 136 -16.38 0.71 -6.27
CA PRO A 136 -17.39 1.75 -6.34
C PRO A 136 -18.10 1.82 -5.00
N SER A 137 -18.29 3.04 -4.52
CA SER A 137 -18.98 3.30 -3.26
C SER A 137 -20.39 2.69 -3.29
N THR A 138 -20.51 1.50 -2.74
CA THR A 138 -21.81 0.90 -2.39
C THR A 138 -22.18 1.24 -0.96
N HIS A 139 -21.40 2.06 -0.26
CA HIS A 139 -21.54 2.39 1.18
C HIS A 139 -21.76 1.17 2.09
N THR A 140 -21.35 0.00 1.65
CA THR A 140 -21.52 -1.24 2.39
C THR A 140 -20.17 -1.89 2.64
N SER A 141 -19.90 -2.16 3.90
CA SER A 141 -18.77 -2.97 4.31
C SER A 141 -18.85 -4.38 3.76
N HIS A 142 -17.72 -4.97 3.40
CA HIS A 142 -17.68 -6.30 2.82
C HIS A 142 -16.43 -7.09 3.21
N LEU A 143 -16.57 -8.41 3.31
CA LEU A 143 -15.45 -9.30 3.55
C LEU A 143 -14.48 -9.32 2.37
N VAL A 144 -13.19 -9.32 2.69
CA VAL A 144 -12.09 -9.29 1.71
C VAL A 144 -11.06 -10.38 1.98
N ASP A 145 -10.25 -10.66 0.96
CA ASP A 145 -9.19 -11.67 1.08
C ASP A 145 -7.91 -11.14 1.74
N TRP A 146 -7.70 -9.83 1.73
CA TRP A 146 -6.57 -9.17 2.35
C TRP A 146 -6.86 -7.69 2.63
N LEU A 147 -6.16 -7.11 3.59
CA LEU A 147 -6.20 -5.69 3.94
C LEU A 147 -4.77 -5.13 3.98
N PRO A 148 -4.56 -3.87 3.57
CA PRO A 148 -3.28 -3.19 3.77
C PRO A 148 -3.08 -2.87 5.26
N SER A 149 -1.85 -2.93 5.73
CA SER A 149 -1.52 -2.59 7.12
C SER A 149 -1.33 -1.09 7.36
N SER A 150 -1.60 -0.27 6.37
CA SER A 150 -1.56 1.20 6.48
C SER A 150 -2.73 1.79 7.29
N ASN A 151 -3.80 1.02 7.52
CA ASN A 151 -4.91 1.36 8.41
C ASN A 151 -5.64 0.09 8.89
N LEU A 152 -4.96 -0.74 9.64
CA LEU A 152 -5.45 -2.05 10.06
C LEU A 152 -5.77 -2.04 11.56
N LEU A 153 -6.99 -2.45 11.95
CA LEU A 153 -7.42 -2.58 13.34
C LEU A 153 -7.82 -4.02 13.66
N MET A 154 -7.41 -4.52 14.83
CA MET A 154 -7.80 -5.84 15.33
C MET A 154 -7.65 -5.94 16.86
N LEU A 155 -8.28 -6.93 17.47
CA LEU A 155 -7.92 -7.33 18.82
C LEU A 155 -6.52 -7.93 18.87
N ARG A 156 -5.75 -7.59 19.90
CA ARG A 156 -4.36 -8.06 20.12
C ARG A 156 -4.25 -9.59 20.01
N ARG A 157 -5.24 -10.32 20.50
CA ARG A 157 -5.27 -11.79 20.45
C ARG A 157 -5.03 -12.37 19.05
N TRP A 158 -5.45 -11.65 18.00
CA TRP A 158 -5.23 -12.08 16.61
C TRP A 158 -3.78 -11.88 16.17
N PHE A 159 -3.16 -10.78 16.58
CA PHE A 159 -1.74 -10.55 16.33
C PHE A 159 -0.87 -11.60 17.03
N ASP A 160 -1.14 -11.86 18.31
CA ASP A 160 -0.39 -12.81 19.13
C ASP A 160 -0.57 -14.25 18.62
N LYS A 161 -1.78 -14.61 18.18
CA LYS A 161 -2.11 -15.93 17.63
C LYS A 161 -1.26 -16.31 16.43
N ILE A 162 -0.91 -15.35 15.57
CA ILE A 162 -0.15 -15.62 14.35
C ILE A 162 1.34 -15.21 14.46
N GLY A 163 1.77 -14.66 15.59
CA GLY A 163 3.17 -14.32 15.85
C GLY A 163 3.68 -13.06 15.16
N GLY A 164 2.79 -12.11 14.81
CA GLY A 164 3.17 -10.82 14.23
C GLY A 164 3.51 -10.86 12.73
N PHE A 165 4.11 -9.77 12.25
CA PHE A 165 4.55 -9.63 10.86
C PHE A 165 5.82 -10.42 10.56
N ASN A 166 5.95 -10.89 9.32
CA ASN A 166 7.20 -11.49 8.85
C ASN A 166 8.28 -10.42 8.65
N GLU A 167 9.31 -10.45 9.49
CA GLU A 167 10.38 -9.45 9.51
C GLU A 167 11.39 -9.57 8.36
N THR A 168 11.30 -10.62 7.54
CA THR A 168 12.24 -10.85 6.43
C THR A 168 11.77 -10.26 5.11
N LEU A 169 10.49 -9.90 5.01
CA LEU A 169 9.88 -9.39 3.78
C LEU A 169 10.15 -7.89 3.62
N ARG A 170 10.70 -7.53 2.47
CA ARG A 170 10.89 -6.11 2.08
C ARG A 170 9.61 -5.42 1.64
N THR A 171 8.70 -6.17 1.04
CA THR A 171 7.39 -5.71 0.54
C THR A 171 6.38 -6.85 0.62
N GLY A 172 5.09 -6.51 0.73
CA GLY A 172 4.00 -7.48 0.77
C GLY A 172 3.84 -8.16 2.13
N GLU A 173 4.45 -7.61 3.16
CA GLU A 173 4.32 -8.06 4.55
C GLU A 173 2.88 -7.97 5.06
N ASP A 174 2.13 -6.97 4.57
CA ASP A 174 0.71 -6.78 4.86
C ASP A 174 -0.16 -7.88 4.29
N LYS A 175 0.08 -8.23 3.03
CA LYS A 175 -0.64 -9.31 2.37
C LYS A 175 -0.33 -10.67 2.99
N GLU A 176 0.92 -10.94 3.31
CA GLU A 176 1.35 -12.16 3.97
C GLU A 176 0.72 -12.26 5.37
N PHE A 177 0.76 -11.18 6.14
CA PHE A 177 0.20 -11.08 7.48
C PHE A 177 -1.32 -11.34 7.48
N THR A 178 -2.06 -10.65 6.61
CA THR A 178 -3.53 -10.80 6.54
C THR A 178 -3.96 -12.14 5.96
N LEU A 179 -3.16 -12.76 5.09
CA LEU A 179 -3.38 -14.14 4.63
C LEU A 179 -3.27 -15.13 5.79
N ARG A 180 -2.22 -15.04 6.62
CA ARG A 180 -2.09 -15.88 7.83
C ARG A 180 -3.24 -15.67 8.82
N LEU A 181 -3.71 -14.44 9.01
CA LEU A 181 -4.90 -14.18 9.82
C LEU A 181 -6.11 -14.98 9.33
N ARG A 182 -6.37 -14.93 8.00
CA ARG A 182 -7.45 -15.72 7.38
C ARG A 182 -7.28 -17.23 7.54
N GLU A 183 -6.08 -17.74 7.32
CA GLU A 183 -5.77 -19.17 7.48
C GLU A 183 -6.02 -19.63 8.91
N HIS A 184 -5.90 -18.75 9.89
CA HIS A 184 -6.23 -18.99 11.30
C HIS A 184 -7.68 -18.66 11.67
N GLY A 185 -8.53 -18.39 10.70
CA GLY A 185 -9.97 -18.22 10.86
C GLY A 185 -10.46 -16.79 11.07
N ALA A 186 -9.60 -15.76 10.97
CA ALA A 186 -10.03 -14.37 11.07
C ALA A 186 -10.80 -13.92 9.82
N ARG A 187 -11.87 -13.18 10.03
CA ARG A 187 -12.67 -12.54 8.97
C ARG A 187 -12.21 -11.10 8.83
N LEU A 188 -11.79 -10.75 7.61
CA LEU A 188 -11.28 -9.42 7.28
C LEU A 188 -12.38 -8.60 6.60
N LEU A 189 -12.66 -7.41 7.13
CA LEU A 189 -13.68 -6.51 6.62
C LEU A 189 -13.08 -5.22 6.09
N SER A 190 -13.36 -4.88 4.85
CA SER A 190 -13.15 -3.55 4.31
C SER A 190 -14.38 -2.70 4.62
N VAL A 191 -14.17 -1.62 5.38
CA VAL A 191 -15.23 -0.70 5.81
C VAL A 191 -15.24 0.49 4.87
N ASN A 192 -16.38 0.78 4.26
CA ASN A 192 -16.52 1.77 3.19
C ASN A 192 -17.42 2.95 3.57
N GLU A 193 -17.99 2.93 4.77
CA GLU A 193 -18.85 4.00 5.29
C GLU A 193 -18.05 5.25 5.62
N SER A 194 -16.81 5.08 6.05
CA SER A 194 -15.82 6.13 6.27
C SER A 194 -14.58 5.93 5.44
N VAL A 195 -13.89 7.02 5.16
CA VAL A 195 -12.73 7.05 4.26
C VAL A 195 -11.54 7.67 4.97
N ALA A 196 -10.41 6.98 4.93
CA ALA A 196 -9.14 7.55 5.38
C ALA A 196 -8.40 8.25 4.21
N LEU A 197 -7.69 9.34 4.51
CA LEU A 197 -6.93 10.10 3.51
C LEU A 197 -5.45 9.72 3.54
N HIS A 198 -4.90 9.38 2.38
CA HIS A 198 -3.48 9.08 2.20
C HIS A 198 -2.73 10.30 1.67
N TRP A 199 -2.04 11.01 2.54
CA TRP A 199 -1.28 12.22 2.21
C TRP A 199 0.10 11.94 1.60
N GLY A 200 0.58 10.72 1.71
CA GLY A 200 1.85 10.26 1.12
C GLY A 200 1.76 9.91 -0.36
N TYR A 201 0.86 10.58 -1.10
CA TYR A 201 0.80 10.43 -2.55
C TYR A 201 2.04 11.00 -3.24
N GLU A 202 2.32 10.52 -4.42
CA GLU A 202 3.46 11.00 -5.22
C GLU A 202 3.19 12.39 -5.78
N MET A 203 4.00 13.37 -5.39
CA MET A 203 3.83 14.77 -5.79
C MET A 203 4.27 15.06 -7.22
N ASN A 204 5.17 14.24 -7.76
CA ASN A 204 5.69 14.40 -9.11
C ASN A 204 5.93 13.05 -9.80
N TRP A 205 6.06 13.08 -11.13
CA TRP A 205 6.26 11.90 -11.94
C TRP A 205 7.52 11.09 -11.58
N ARG A 206 8.59 11.76 -11.15
CA ARG A 206 9.83 11.06 -10.75
C ARG A 206 9.60 10.20 -9.52
N GLU A 207 8.88 10.72 -8.54
CA GLU A 207 8.49 9.95 -7.35
C GLU A 207 7.61 8.75 -7.72
N TRP A 208 6.58 8.99 -8.56
CA TRP A 208 5.69 7.92 -8.98
C TRP A 208 6.45 6.81 -9.72
N MET A 209 7.28 7.16 -10.70
CA MET A 209 8.11 6.20 -11.42
C MET A 209 9.10 5.47 -10.49
N GLY A 210 9.75 6.19 -9.58
CA GLY A 210 10.67 5.63 -8.61
C GLY A 210 10.01 4.62 -7.68
N LYS A 211 8.81 4.94 -7.18
CA LYS A 211 8.01 4.00 -6.35
C LYS A 211 7.56 2.78 -7.16
N GLU A 212 7.12 2.96 -8.40
CA GLU A 212 6.74 1.81 -9.24
C GLU A 212 7.94 0.93 -9.55
N LEU A 213 9.09 1.50 -9.90
CA LEU A 213 10.33 0.75 -10.11
C LEU A 213 10.70 -0.08 -8.85
N TRP A 214 10.64 0.54 -7.67
CA TRP A 214 10.90 -0.13 -6.40
C TRP A 214 9.89 -1.25 -6.13
N ARG A 215 8.59 -1.01 -6.31
CA ARG A 215 7.52 -2.01 -6.12
C ARG A 215 7.72 -3.22 -7.03
N GLN A 216 8.14 -3.01 -8.26
CA GLN A 216 8.33 -4.10 -9.24
C GLN A 216 9.61 -4.92 -9.00
N GLY A 217 10.60 -4.36 -8.28
CA GLY A 217 11.84 -5.06 -7.95
C GLY A 217 11.69 -6.26 -6.99
N SER A 218 10.53 -6.42 -6.35
CA SER A 218 10.29 -7.49 -5.36
C SER A 218 9.92 -8.87 -5.96
N HIS A 219 9.60 -8.96 -7.26
CA HIS A 219 9.12 -10.20 -7.86
C HIS A 219 10.09 -11.37 -7.73
N LEU A 220 11.39 -11.15 -7.92
CA LEU A 220 12.41 -12.20 -7.75
C LEU A 220 12.57 -12.63 -6.29
N GLN A 221 12.45 -11.71 -5.35
CA GLN A 221 12.50 -12.02 -3.93
C GLN A 221 11.29 -12.88 -3.51
N LEU A 222 10.10 -12.55 -3.99
CA LEU A 222 8.89 -13.34 -3.76
C LEU A 222 8.99 -14.75 -4.37
N LEU A 223 9.58 -14.89 -5.57
CA LEU A 223 9.85 -16.19 -6.18
C LEU A 223 10.82 -17.04 -5.36
N ARG A 224 11.85 -16.42 -4.78
CA ARG A 224 12.83 -17.13 -3.94
C ARG A 224 12.24 -17.58 -2.61
N SER A 225 11.31 -16.79 -2.02
CA SER A 225 10.71 -17.11 -0.72
C SER A 225 9.51 -18.07 -0.80
N HIS A 226 8.71 -18.02 -1.88
CA HIS A 226 7.47 -18.79 -2.04
C HIS A 226 7.56 -19.89 -3.12
N GLY A 227 8.74 -20.07 -3.74
CA GLY A 227 8.93 -21.02 -4.83
C GLY A 227 8.38 -20.53 -6.17
N PHE A 228 8.51 -21.38 -7.20
CA PHE A 228 8.08 -21.05 -8.56
C PHE A 228 6.56 -20.92 -8.65
N SER A 229 6.09 -19.76 -9.12
CA SER A 229 4.67 -19.50 -9.35
C SER A 229 4.47 -18.70 -10.64
N LEU A 230 3.75 -19.29 -11.61
CA LEU A 230 3.34 -18.60 -12.84
C LEU A 230 2.53 -17.33 -12.55
N ARG A 231 1.79 -17.32 -11.43
CA ARG A 231 1.01 -16.16 -11.01
C ARG A 231 1.91 -14.97 -10.65
N LEU A 232 3.06 -15.21 -10.03
CA LEU A 232 4.07 -14.18 -9.70
C LEU A 232 4.85 -13.72 -10.93
N LEU A 233 5.11 -14.61 -11.89
CA LEU A 233 5.85 -14.30 -13.13
C LEU A 233 4.99 -13.60 -14.19
N ARG A 234 3.68 -13.74 -14.13
CA ARG A 234 2.77 -13.23 -15.18
C ARG A 234 3.02 -11.76 -15.53
N PHE A 235 3.17 -10.90 -14.53
CA PHE A 235 3.36 -9.47 -14.78
C PHE A 235 4.75 -9.15 -15.35
N PRO A 236 5.87 -9.64 -14.82
CA PRO A 236 7.19 -9.56 -15.47
C PRO A 236 7.21 -10.10 -16.91
N MET A 237 6.55 -11.21 -17.18
CA MET A 237 6.48 -11.78 -18.54
C MET A 237 5.76 -10.84 -19.52
N PHE A 238 4.62 -10.24 -19.10
CA PHE A 238 3.95 -9.23 -19.93
C PHE A 238 4.84 -8.01 -20.18
N SER A 239 5.61 -7.59 -19.18
CA SER A 239 6.54 -6.47 -19.32
C SER A 239 7.68 -6.78 -20.32
N LEU A 240 8.25 -7.98 -20.24
CA LEU A 240 9.27 -8.41 -21.19
C LEU A 240 8.71 -8.57 -22.61
N LEU A 241 7.46 -9.03 -22.75
CA LEU A 241 6.79 -9.07 -24.05
C LEU A 241 6.63 -7.67 -24.65
N VAL A 242 6.25 -6.68 -23.84
CA VAL A 242 6.15 -5.28 -24.29
C VAL A 242 7.53 -4.80 -24.80
N TRP A 243 8.60 -5.02 -24.06
CA TRP A 243 9.95 -4.66 -24.48
C TRP A 243 10.38 -5.36 -25.77
N LEU A 244 10.04 -6.64 -25.93
CA LEU A 244 10.32 -7.39 -27.17
C LEU A 244 9.58 -6.77 -28.36
N LEU A 245 8.31 -6.42 -28.17
CA LEU A 245 7.50 -5.77 -29.23
C LEU A 245 8.06 -4.40 -29.60
N ASP A 246 8.52 -3.60 -28.62
CA ASP A 246 9.17 -2.32 -28.89
C ASP A 246 10.48 -2.50 -29.68
N PHE A 247 11.29 -3.48 -29.28
CA PHE A 247 12.53 -3.81 -30.02
C PHE A 247 12.23 -4.23 -31.46
N LEU A 248 11.24 -5.10 -31.68
CA LEU A 248 10.82 -5.53 -33.01
C LEU A 248 10.24 -4.37 -33.82
N ALA A 249 9.52 -3.44 -33.21
CA ALA A 249 9.02 -2.24 -33.87
C ALA A 249 10.16 -1.34 -34.37
N ILE A 250 11.17 -1.12 -33.52
CA ILE A 250 12.37 -0.34 -33.91
C ILE A 250 13.12 -1.04 -35.05
N SER A 251 13.35 -2.35 -34.96
CA SER A 251 14.00 -3.13 -36.01
C SER A 251 13.23 -3.01 -37.34
N ALA A 252 11.92 -3.25 -37.31
CA ALA A 252 11.09 -3.15 -38.52
C ALA A 252 11.11 -1.74 -39.13
N LEU A 253 11.19 -0.70 -38.30
CA LEU A 253 11.32 0.67 -38.81
C LEU A 253 12.67 0.92 -39.50
N LEU A 254 13.75 0.42 -38.90
CA LEU A 254 15.10 0.52 -39.49
C LEU A 254 15.24 -0.26 -40.77
N ASP A 255 14.55 -1.41 -40.88
CA ASP A 255 14.53 -2.26 -42.08
C ASP A 255 13.58 -1.76 -43.18
N GLY A 256 12.92 -0.60 -42.96
CA GLY A 256 12.03 0.01 -43.97
C GLY A 256 10.62 -0.58 -43.99
N PHE A 257 10.16 -1.23 -42.91
CA PHE A 257 8.82 -1.82 -42.79
C PHE A 257 7.91 -1.03 -41.81
N PRO A 258 7.52 0.23 -42.12
CA PRO A 258 6.79 1.08 -41.18
C PRO A 258 5.42 0.52 -40.79
N HIS A 259 4.75 -0.23 -41.64
CA HIS A 259 3.46 -0.85 -41.31
C HIS A 259 3.61 -1.95 -40.24
N HIS A 260 4.65 -2.77 -40.30
CA HIS A 260 4.95 -3.77 -39.30
C HIS A 260 5.33 -3.11 -37.99
N ALA A 261 6.15 -2.06 -38.02
CA ALA A 261 6.47 -1.28 -36.82
C ALA A 261 5.20 -0.71 -36.15
N ALA A 262 4.28 -0.14 -36.92
CA ALA A 262 3.02 0.39 -36.40
C ALA A 262 2.16 -0.70 -35.74
N VAL A 263 2.07 -1.89 -36.32
CA VAL A 263 1.36 -3.03 -35.72
C VAL A 263 2.00 -3.44 -34.40
N MET A 264 3.33 -3.54 -34.32
CA MET A 264 4.04 -3.90 -33.07
C MET A 264 3.78 -2.86 -31.98
N VAL A 265 3.85 -1.56 -32.29
CA VAL A 265 3.52 -0.47 -31.35
C VAL A 265 2.08 -0.59 -30.87
N LEU A 266 1.12 -0.85 -31.75
CA LEU A 266 -0.27 -1.04 -31.32
C LEU A 266 -0.44 -2.24 -30.38
N LEU A 267 0.30 -3.32 -30.61
CA LEU A 267 0.29 -4.49 -29.74
C LEU A 267 0.86 -4.21 -28.34
N THR A 268 1.84 -3.29 -28.19
CA THR A 268 2.36 -2.91 -26.86
C THR A 268 1.31 -2.22 -26.00
N LEU A 269 0.32 -1.57 -26.62
CA LEU A 269 -0.74 -0.85 -25.91
C LEU A 269 -1.81 -1.78 -25.32
N VAL A 270 -1.97 -2.99 -25.88
CA VAL A 270 -3.05 -3.93 -25.52
C VAL A 270 -2.98 -4.40 -24.06
N PRO A 271 -1.83 -4.84 -23.52
CA PRO A 271 -1.78 -5.31 -22.12
C PRO A 271 -2.18 -4.22 -21.11
N GLY A 272 -1.71 -2.98 -21.34
CA GLY A 272 -2.09 -1.83 -20.53
C GLY A 272 -3.59 -1.54 -20.59
N LEU A 273 -4.18 -1.60 -21.78
CA LEU A 273 -5.62 -1.40 -21.98
C LEU A 273 -6.44 -2.48 -21.27
N ALA A 274 -6.08 -3.75 -21.42
CA ALA A 274 -6.76 -4.86 -20.77
C ALA A 274 -6.75 -4.73 -19.24
N LEU A 275 -5.61 -4.35 -18.65
CA LEU A 275 -5.52 -4.09 -17.22
C LEU A 275 -6.42 -2.92 -16.79
N SER A 276 -6.43 -1.85 -17.58
CA SER A 276 -7.21 -0.63 -17.29
C SER A 276 -8.71 -0.90 -17.35
N VAL A 277 -9.16 -1.54 -18.40
CA VAL A 277 -10.59 -1.93 -18.54
C VAL A 277 -11.02 -2.81 -17.37
N ARG A 278 -10.22 -3.83 -17.04
CA ARG A 278 -10.52 -4.72 -15.90
C ARG A 278 -10.65 -3.97 -14.58
N GLN A 279 -9.79 -2.96 -14.33
CA GLN A 279 -9.76 -2.24 -13.06
C GLN A 279 -10.77 -1.12 -12.98
N SER A 280 -11.06 -0.44 -14.10
CA SER A 280 -12.02 0.65 -14.18
C SER A 280 -13.45 0.21 -14.48
N ALA A 281 -13.68 -1.00 -14.98
CA ALA A 281 -15.00 -1.51 -15.35
C ALA A 281 -16.03 -1.35 -14.24
N LYS A 282 -15.62 -1.61 -13.01
CA LYS A 282 -16.45 -1.45 -11.81
C LYS A 282 -16.87 0.01 -11.55
N HIS A 283 -16.09 0.99 -12.00
CA HIS A 283 -16.35 2.42 -11.81
C HIS A 283 -17.17 3.04 -12.94
N ARG A 284 -17.36 2.34 -14.06
CA ARG A 284 -18.05 2.82 -15.27
C ARG A 284 -17.57 4.20 -15.73
N ASN A 285 -16.27 4.48 -15.59
CA ASN A 285 -15.67 5.78 -15.84
C ASN A 285 -14.60 5.66 -16.93
N VAL A 286 -14.92 6.15 -18.13
CA VAL A 286 -14.05 6.13 -19.31
C VAL A 286 -12.78 6.95 -19.08
N CYS A 287 -12.89 8.12 -18.45
CA CYS A 287 -11.74 8.96 -18.14
C CYS A 287 -10.72 8.20 -17.26
N LEU A 288 -11.20 7.52 -16.21
CA LEU A 288 -10.35 6.67 -15.37
C LEU A 288 -9.71 5.54 -16.19
N THR A 289 -10.45 4.93 -17.14
CA THR A 289 -9.88 3.89 -18.01
C THR A 289 -8.70 4.41 -18.83
N VAL A 290 -8.85 5.58 -19.44
CA VAL A 290 -7.79 6.21 -20.25
C VAL A 290 -6.60 6.61 -19.38
N GLN A 291 -6.84 7.20 -18.22
CA GLN A 291 -5.80 7.56 -17.26
C GLN A 291 -5.00 6.33 -16.81
N LEU A 292 -5.69 5.25 -16.41
CA LEU A 292 -5.06 3.99 -16.02
C LEU A 292 -4.31 3.35 -17.19
N TRP A 293 -4.81 3.47 -18.41
CA TRP A 293 -4.13 2.92 -19.59
C TRP A 293 -2.74 3.52 -19.77
N GLY A 294 -2.62 4.85 -19.76
CA GLY A 294 -1.31 5.51 -19.79
C GLY A 294 -0.41 5.08 -18.64
N LEU A 295 -0.94 5.06 -17.41
CA LEU A 295 -0.19 4.64 -16.22
C LEU A 295 0.28 3.19 -16.29
N HIS A 296 -0.57 2.26 -16.76
CA HIS A 296 -0.19 0.86 -16.95
C HIS A 296 0.84 0.66 -18.05
N HIS A 297 0.77 1.44 -19.12
CA HIS A 297 1.77 1.38 -20.20
C HIS A 297 3.16 1.75 -19.65
N VAL A 298 3.29 2.88 -18.94
CA VAL A 298 4.55 3.27 -18.28
C VAL A 298 4.99 2.22 -17.25
N ARG A 299 4.06 1.72 -16.44
CA ARG A 299 4.35 0.69 -15.44
C ARG A 299 4.90 -0.61 -16.04
N LEU A 300 4.40 -1.05 -17.19
CA LEU A 300 4.89 -2.26 -17.86
C LEU A 300 6.35 -2.10 -18.27
N HIS A 301 6.75 -0.93 -18.77
CA HIS A 301 8.15 -0.65 -19.09
C HIS A 301 9.03 -0.62 -17.83
N LEU A 302 8.58 0.07 -16.77
CA LEU A 302 9.30 0.10 -15.49
C LEU A 302 9.46 -1.29 -14.86
N ALA A 303 8.45 -2.15 -15.00
CA ALA A 303 8.50 -3.50 -14.47
C ALA A 303 9.51 -4.39 -15.21
N GLY A 304 9.61 -4.26 -16.53
CA GLY A 304 10.65 -4.93 -17.31
C GLY A 304 12.05 -4.49 -16.90
N ALA A 305 12.25 -3.16 -16.76
CA ALA A 305 13.50 -2.61 -16.26
C ALA A 305 13.85 -3.11 -14.86
N ALA A 306 12.90 -3.06 -13.93
CA ALA A 306 13.10 -3.53 -12.55
C ALA A 306 13.44 -5.01 -12.50
N PHE A 307 12.81 -5.84 -13.33
CA PHE A 307 13.08 -7.27 -13.41
C PHE A 307 14.50 -7.54 -13.90
N ILE A 308 14.93 -6.90 -15.00
CA ILE A 308 16.29 -7.02 -15.55
C ILE A 308 17.33 -6.54 -14.52
N LEU A 309 17.12 -5.37 -13.91
CA LEU A 309 18.01 -4.84 -12.88
C LEU A 309 18.11 -5.76 -11.66
N SER A 310 17.02 -6.41 -11.27
CA SER A 310 17.02 -7.34 -10.13
C SER A 310 17.79 -8.64 -10.44
N LEU A 311 17.84 -9.07 -11.70
CA LEU A 311 18.72 -10.17 -12.14
C LEU A 311 20.20 -9.82 -11.99
N CYS A 312 20.56 -8.55 -12.20
CA CYS A 312 21.91 -8.02 -12.03
C CYS A 312 22.25 -7.66 -10.57
N HIS A 313 21.50 -8.17 -9.58
CA HIS A 313 21.66 -7.88 -8.14
C HIS A 313 21.50 -6.38 -7.77
N TRP A 314 20.98 -5.55 -8.68
CA TRP A 314 20.68 -4.18 -8.38
C TRP A 314 19.33 -4.08 -7.63
N ASN A 315 19.35 -3.56 -6.40
CA ASN A 315 18.13 -3.34 -5.63
C ASN A 315 17.83 -1.84 -5.60
N ALA A 316 16.74 -1.43 -6.21
CA ALA A 316 16.25 -0.07 -6.07
C ALA A 316 15.95 0.22 -4.59
N ARG A 317 16.51 1.29 -4.04
CA ARG A 317 16.13 1.80 -2.73
C ARG A 317 14.79 2.51 -2.86
N ARG A 318 13.97 2.47 -1.80
CA ARG A 318 12.75 3.30 -1.74
C ARG A 318 13.19 4.75 -1.94
N PRO A 319 12.61 5.50 -2.91
CA PRO A 319 12.97 6.91 -3.08
C PRO A 319 12.66 7.67 -1.80
N ALA A 320 13.58 8.54 -1.38
CA ALA A 320 13.32 9.48 -0.30
C ALA A 320 12.14 10.38 -0.72
N ARG A 321 11.22 10.60 0.19
CA ARG A 321 10.19 11.62 0.00
C ARG A 321 10.85 12.98 0.22
N GLY A 322 10.80 13.84 -0.77
CA GLY A 322 11.30 15.20 -0.72
C GLY A 322 10.41 16.12 0.13
#